data_9250806f13033a7c880946862529aac7
#
_entry.id   9250806f13033a7c880946862529aac7
#
_cell.length_a   1.000
_cell.length_b   1.000
_cell.length_c   1.000
_cell.angle_alpha   90.00
_cell.angle_beta   90.00
_cell.angle_gamma   90.00
#
_symmetry.space_group_name_H-M   'P 1'
#
loop_
_entity.id
_entity.type
_entity.pdbx_description
1 polymer ?
#
loop_
_entity_poly.entity_id
_entity_poly.type
_entity_poly.pdbx_seq_one_letter_code
_entity_poly.pdbx_strand_id
1 'polypeptide(L)'
;MKNTVAFVGSRGLSPTFSKLVEAVVKSVIDSERFISVGCCTGLDAFVLSAAPFEKVYCFSAFGPEGEGSFIFSAVDQVKNFYNRGGEIQYWAGGKGQLKRRLANRTKTVIYSASVSTVVFFGSPNSKGSALACRLSISRGLRVYAFACGFPGEQLPDLKNGKWKRVGGSGIWSSAWCWKESQAVIF
;
A
#
# COMPACT_ATOMS: atom_id res chain seq x y z
N MET A 1 -5.29 18.27 -8.27
CA MET A 1 -4.69 16.95 -7.93
C MET A 1 -5.81 15.98 -7.64
N LYS A 2 -5.76 14.77 -8.19
CA LYS A 2 -6.77 13.75 -7.92
C LYS A 2 -6.62 13.24 -6.47
N ASN A 3 -7.73 13.02 -5.76
CA ASN A 3 -7.72 12.49 -4.39
C ASN A 3 -7.22 11.03 -4.40
N THR A 4 -5.97 10.82 -4.04
CA THR A 4 -5.28 9.52 -4.16
C THR A 4 -4.97 8.92 -2.79
N VAL A 5 -5.25 7.63 -2.65
CA VAL A 5 -4.94 6.79 -1.48
C VAL A 5 -3.83 5.81 -1.85
N ALA A 6 -2.76 5.77 -1.06
CA ALA A 6 -1.71 4.77 -1.26
C ALA A 6 -2.12 3.43 -0.65
N PHE A 7 -1.91 2.35 -1.41
CA PHE A 7 -2.02 0.98 -0.92
C PHE A 7 -0.63 0.35 -0.84
N VAL A 8 -0.28 -0.13 0.33
CA VAL A 8 1.03 -0.76 0.60
C VAL A 8 0.83 -1.98 1.50
N GLY A 9 1.64 -3.00 1.33
CA GLY A 9 1.51 -4.17 2.19
C GLY A 9 2.54 -5.25 1.95
N SER A 10 2.31 -6.37 2.61
CA SER A 10 3.19 -7.52 2.55
C SER A 10 3.14 -8.20 1.19
N ARG A 11 4.32 -8.51 0.64
CA ARG A 11 4.48 -9.30 -0.59
C ARG A 11 4.00 -10.75 -0.45
N GLY A 12 4.06 -11.29 0.75
CA GLY A 12 3.54 -12.62 1.10
C GLY A 12 2.18 -12.55 1.79
N LEU A 13 1.33 -11.59 1.46
CA LEU A 13 -0.03 -11.54 1.99
C LEU A 13 -0.80 -12.78 1.52
N SER A 14 -1.37 -13.52 2.49
CA SER A 14 -2.11 -14.76 2.18
C SER A 14 -3.33 -14.48 1.29
N PRO A 15 -3.63 -15.35 0.31
CA PRO A 15 -4.84 -15.26 -0.51
C PRO A 15 -6.14 -15.22 0.29
N THR A 16 -6.16 -15.71 1.53
CA THR A 16 -7.33 -15.64 2.42
C THR A 16 -7.78 -14.21 2.70
N PHE A 17 -6.89 -13.22 2.54
CA PHE A 17 -7.19 -11.80 2.72
C PHE A 17 -7.58 -11.08 1.44
N SER A 18 -7.65 -11.75 0.28
CA SER A 18 -8.01 -11.13 -1.00
C SER A 18 -9.38 -10.43 -0.95
N LYS A 19 -10.39 -11.09 -0.37
CA LYS A 19 -11.74 -10.50 -0.20
C LYS A 19 -11.75 -9.27 0.70
N LEU A 20 -10.92 -9.23 1.74
CA LEU A 20 -10.75 -8.05 2.59
C LEU A 20 -10.13 -6.89 1.79
N VAL A 21 -9.07 -7.16 1.02
CA VAL A 21 -8.44 -6.17 0.16
C VAL A 21 -9.43 -5.63 -0.87
N GLU A 22 -10.16 -6.52 -1.55
CA GLU A 22 -11.19 -6.17 -2.54
C GLU A 22 -12.27 -5.25 -1.94
N ALA A 23 -12.79 -5.57 -0.77
CA ALA A 23 -13.81 -4.76 -0.10
C ALA A 23 -13.27 -3.37 0.30
N VAL A 24 -12.00 -3.28 0.74
CA VAL A 24 -11.38 -2.00 1.06
C VAL A 24 -11.10 -1.19 -0.21
N VAL A 25 -10.61 -1.82 -1.28
CA VAL A 25 -10.44 -1.20 -2.59
C VAL A 25 -11.77 -0.62 -3.08
N LYS A 26 -12.83 -1.43 -3.06
CA LYS A 26 -14.18 -0.99 -3.45
C LYS A 26 -14.62 0.23 -2.64
N SER A 27 -14.47 0.22 -1.32
CA SER A 27 -14.84 1.34 -0.45
C SER A 27 -14.09 2.63 -0.80
N VAL A 28 -12.81 2.53 -1.19
CA VAL A 28 -12.01 3.68 -1.61
C VAL A 28 -12.49 4.21 -2.97
N ILE A 29 -12.78 3.32 -3.92
CA ILE A 29 -13.27 3.67 -5.26
C ILE A 29 -14.67 4.30 -5.19
N ASP A 30 -15.57 3.72 -4.39
CA ASP A 30 -16.92 4.26 -4.16
C ASP A 30 -16.90 5.68 -3.54
N SER A 31 -15.80 6.04 -2.87
CA SER A 31 -15.53 7.40 -2.38
C SER A 31 -14.90 8.33 -3.44
N GLU A 32 -14.97 7.97 -4.72
CA GLU A 32 -14.41 8.70 -5.87
C GLU A 32 -12.91 8.99 -5.79
N ARG A 33 -12.16 8.12 -5.11
CA ARG A 33 -10.70 8.26 -4.94
C ARG A 33 -9.95 7.40 -5.94
N PHE A 34 -8.73 7.83 -6.21
CA PHE A 34 -7.73 7.08 -6.96
C PHE A 34 -6.85 6.26 -6.00
N ILE A 35 -6.24 5.23 -6.54
CA ILE A 35 -5.32 4.36 -5.81
C ILE A 35 -3.92 4.49 -6.39
N SER A 36 -2.91 4.61 -5.54
CA SER A 36 -1.51 4.40 -5.91
C SER A 36 -1.00 3.10 -5.27
N VAL A 37 -0.36 2.26 -6.07
CA VAL A 37 0.06 0.93 -5.64
C VAL A 37 1.39 0.55 -6.29
N GLY A 38 2.09 -0.42 -5.72
CA GLY A 38 3.32 -0.96 -6.30
C GLY A 38 3.10 -2.08 -7.31
N CYS A 39 4.16 -2.86 -7.51
CA CYS A 39 4.24 -3.87 -8.54
C CYS A 39 4.63 -5.26 -7.98
N CYS A 40 4.57 -5.47 -6.67
CA CYS A 40 4.97 -6.75 -6.07
C CYS A 40 3.80 -7.73 -6.00
N THR A 41 4.11 -8.98 -5.67
CA THR A 41 3.12 -10.00 -5.30
C THR A 41 2.39 -9.64 -3.99
N GLY A 42 1.43 -10.43 -3.59
CA GLY A 42 0.65 -10.21 -2.38
C GLY A 42 -0.31 -9.04 -2.51
N LEU A 43 -0.20 -8.03 -1.64
CA LEU A 43 -1.14 -6.92 -1.65
C LEU A 43 -1.22 -6.21 -3.00
N ASP A 44 -0.08 -5.86 -3.59
CA ASP A 44 -0.06 -5.10 -4.85
C ASP A 44 -0.85 -5.88 -5.93
N ALA A 45 -0.69 -7.23 -5.95
CA ALA A 45 -1.43 -8.14 -6.82
C ALA A 45 -2.94 -8.05 -6.64
N PHE A 46 -3.39 -8.14 -5.40
CA PHE A 46 -4.81 -8.10 -5.11
C PHE A 46 -5.44 -6.76 -5.49
N VAL A 47 -4.74 -5.65 -5.24
CA VAL A 47 -5.21 -4.31 -5.62
C VAL A 47 -5.30 -4.17 -7.14
N LEU A 48 -4.24 -4.56 -7.88
CA LEU A 48 -4.22 -4.48 -9.35
C LEU A 48 -5.28 -5.37 -10.00
N SER A 49 -5.66 -6.48 -9.35
CA SER A 49 -6.74 -7.36 -9.81
C SER A 49 -8.13 -6.83 -9.51
N ALA A 50 -8.33 -6.23 -8.32
CA ALA A 50 -9.64 -5.84 -7.81
C ALA A 50 -10.11 -4.46 -8.28
N ALA A 51 -9.18 -3.52 -8.49
CA ALA A 51 -9.53 -2.14 -8.82
C ALA A 51 -9.77 -1.93 -10.32
N PRO A 52 -10.71 -1.03 -10.69
CA PRO A 52 -10.82 -0.53 -12.05
C PRO A 52 -9.50 0.14 -12.48
N PHE A 53 -8.99 -0.21 -13.64
CA PHE A 53 -7.66 0.23 -14.08
C PHE A 53 -7.57 1.76 -14.22
N GLU A 54 -8.65 2.42 -14.58
CA GLU A 54 -8.74 3.88 -14.74
C GLU A 54 -8.58 4.65 -13.42
N LYS A 55 -8.73 3.97 -12.31
CA LYS A 55 -8.64 4.54 -10.96
C LYS A 55 -7.31 4.20 -10.26
N VAL A 56 -6.36 3.56 -10.95
CA VAL A 56 -5.12 3.05 -10.35
C VAL A 56 -3.89 3.58 -11.07
N TYR A 57 -2.94 4.09 -10.28
CA TYR A 57 -1.56 4.38 -10.70
C TYR A 57 -0.65 3.27 -10.19
N CYS A 58 -0.10 2.48 -11.10
CA CYS A 58 0.86 1.43 -10.77
C CYS A 58 2.30 1.94 -10.88
N PHE A 59 3.09 1.76 -9.84
CA PHE A 59 4.50 2.14 -9.80
C PHE A 59 5.37 0.89 -9.81
N SER A 60 6.06 0.63 -10.93
CA SER A 60 6.93 -0.53 -11.07
C SER A 60 8.38 -0.22 -10.70
N ALA A 61 9.02 -1.16 -9.97
CA ALA A 61 10.45 -1.12 -9.68
C ALA A 61 11.31 -1.76 -10.79
N PHE A 62 10.70 -2.21 -11.89
CA PHE A 62 11.34 -2.87 -13.04
C PHE A 62 10.84 -2.25 -14.34
N GLY A 63 11.46 -2.62 -15.45
CA GLY A 63 11.13 -2.12 -16.78
C GLY A 63 9.97 -2.85 -17.47
N PRO A 64 9.54 -2.38 -18.64
CA PRO A 64 8.35 -2.89 -19.35
C PRO A 64 8.42 -4.38 -19.66
N GLU A 65 9.60 -4.89 -20.03
CA GLU A 65 9.79 -6.31 -20.32
C GLU A 65 10.15 -7.15 -19.08
N GLY A 66 10.15 -6.52 -17.89
CA GLY A 66 10.50 -7.18 -16.63
C GLY A 66 11.96 -7.01 -16.25
N GLU A 67 12.73 -6.17 -16.96
CA GLU A 67 14.14 -5.94 -16.68
C GLU A 67 14.34 -5.46 -15.24
N GLY A 68 15.22 -6.15 -14.55
CA GLY A 68 15.50 -5.88 -13.14
C GLY A 68 14.47 -6.47 -12.17
N SER A 69 13.45 -7.16 -12.62
CA SER A 69 12.58 -7.94 -11.74
C SER A 69 13.32 -9.16 -11.19
N PHE A 70 12.88 -9.61 -10.03
CA PHE A 70 13.34 -10.87 -9.40
C PHE A 70 12.19 -11.87 -9.22
N ILE A 71 10.97 -11.52 -9.63
CA ILE A 71 9.76 -12.34 -9.52
C ILE A 71 8.99 -12.27 -10.83
N PHE A 72 8.91 -13.36 -11.58
CA PHE A 72 8.19 -13.43 -12.85
C PHE A 72 6.70 -13.14 -12.70
N SER A 73 6.04 -13.72 -11.69
CA SER A 73 4.62 -13.48 -11.44
C SER A 73 4.26 -12.01 -11.18
N ALA A 74 5.19 -11.21 -10.64
CA ALA A 74 5.00 -9.77 -10.50
C ALA A 74 5.05 -9.06 -11.87
N VAL A 75 5.90 -9.53 -12.79
CA VAL A 75 5.98 -9.00 -14.16
C VAL A 75 4.68 -9.31 -14.92
N ASP A 76 4.24 -10.57 -14.89
CA ASP A 76 3.02 -11.00 -15.57
C ASP A 76 1.80 -10.23 -15.09
N GLN A 77 1.70 -10.00 -13.80
CA GLN A 77 0.63 -9.23 -13.19
C GLN A 77 0.61 -7.77 -13.65
N VAL A 78 1.77 -7.12 -13.71
CA VAL A 78 1.90 -5.74 -14.19
C VAL A 78 1.60 -5.67 -15.68
N LYS A 79 2.06 -6.64 -16.50
CA LYS A 79 1.71 -6.76 -17.92
C LYS A 79 0.20 -6.96 -18.11
N ASN A 80 -0.43 -7.83 -17.33
CA ASN A 80 -1.88 -8.03 -17.38
C ASN A 80 -2.66 -6.77 -17.02
N PHE A 81 -2.19 -5.99 -16.04
CA PHE A 81 -2.79 -4.71 -15.69
C PHE A 81 -2.62 -3.69 -16.85
N TYR A 82 -1.45 -3.60 -17.44
CA TYR A 82 -1.20 -2.76 -18.62
C TYR A 82 -2.09 -3.12 -19.81
N ASN A 83 -2.23 -4.42 -20.13
CA ASN A 83 -3.04 -4.93 -21.23
C ASN A 83 -4.54 -4.63 -21.06
N ARG A 84 -4.99 -4.41 -19.83
CA ARG A 84 -6.37 -3.93 -19.56
C ARG A 84 -6.54 -2.42 -19.69
N GLY A 85 -5.47 -1.68 -20.03
CA GLY A 85 -5.47 -0.23 -20.18
C GLY A 85 -4.92 0.52 -18.95
N GLY A 86 -4.32 -0.18 -17.99
CA GLY A 86 -3.77 0.43 -16.78
C GLY A 86 -2.54 1.28 -17.02
N GLU A 87 -2.42 2.38 -16.27
CA GLU A 87 -1.27 3.29 -16.33
C GLU A 87 -0.14 2.82 -15.42
N ILE A 88 1.06 2.70 -15.96
CA ILE A 88 2.24 2.23 -15.22
C ILE A 88 3.40 3.21 -15.38
N GLN A 89 3.97 3.60 -14.25
CA GLN A 89 5.27 4.25 -14.22
C GLN A 89 6.37 3.20 -13.99
N TYR A 90 7.06 2.81 -15.06
CA TYR A 90 8.20 1.90 -14.97
C TYR A 90 9.42 2.58 -14.33
N TRP A 91 10.28 1.80 -13.69
CA TRP A 91 11.49 2.28 -13.00
C TRP A 91 11.21 3.38 -11.97
N ALA A 92 10.04 3.37 -11.35
CA ALA A 92 9.60 4.41 -10.40
C ALA A 92 10.52 4.56 -9.17
N GLY A 93 11.36 3.57 -8.89
CA GLY A 93 12.41 3.62 -7.85
C GLY A 93 13.80 3.97 -8.36
N GLY A 94 13.92 4.34 -9.67
CA GLY A 94 15.20 4.51 -10.37
C GLY A 94 15.87 3.17 -10.70
N LYS A 95 17.06 3.23 -11.30
CA LYS A 95 17.91 2.06 -11.59
C LYS A 95 18.88 1.81 -10.42
N GLY A 96 19.47 0.62 -10.36
CA GLY A 96 20.46 0.24 -9.36
C GLY A 96 20.07 -1.00 -8.56
N GLN A 97 20.60 -1.13 -7.34
CA GLN A 97 20.37 -2.31 -6.49
C GLN A 97 18.89 -2.51 -6.16
N LEU A 98 18.41 -3.73 -6.24
CA LEU A 98 17.00 -4.10 -6.06
C LEU A 98 16.40 -3.57 -4.76
N LYS A 99 17.09 -3.76 -3.62
CA LYS A 99 16.59 -3.30 -2.31
C LYS A 99 16.34 -1.79 -2.30
N ARG A 100 17.25 -1.00 -2.87
CA ARG A 100 17.13 0.46 -2.98
C ARG A 100 15.98 0.84 -3.91
N ARG A 101 15.87 0.19 -5.06
CA ARG A 101 14.76 0.43 -6.01
C ARG A 101 13.40 0.19 -5.38
N LEU A 102 13.24 -0.95 -4.66
CA LEU A 102 11.98 -1.27 -3.98
C LEU A 102 11.62 -0.24 -2.90
N ALA A 103 12.61 0.22 -2.12
CA ALA A 103 12.40 1.27 -1.12
C ALA A 103 12.00 2.61 -1.78
N ASN A 104 12.70 3.00 -2.85
CA ASN A 104 12.40 4.23 -3.59
C ASN A 104 11.04 4.15 -4.29
N ARG A 105 10.69 3.02 -4.90
CA ARG A 105 9.36 2.80 -5.48
C ARG A 105 8.26 2.95 -4.40
N THR A 106 8.48 2.42 -3.19
CA THR A 106 7.55 2.62 -2.08
C THR A 106 7.41 4.11 -1.73
N LYS A 107 8.52 4.87 -1.74
CA LYS A 107 8.44 6.33 -1.61
C LYS A 107 7.56 6.95 -2.69
N THR A 108 7.76 6.59 -3.96
CA THR A 108 6.95 7.12 -5.07
C THR A 108 5.46 6.84 -4.87
N VAL A 109 5.09 5.61 -4.47
CA VAL A 109 3.70 5.27 -4.14
C VAL A 109 3.13 6.18 -3.05
N ILE A 110 3.88 6.39 -1.96
CA ILE A 110 3.43 7.25 -0.86
C ILE A 110 3.38 8.73 -1.27
N TYR A 111 4.35 9.18 -2.07
CA TYR A 111 4.41 10.59 -2.50
C TYR A 111 3.34 10.95 -3.53
N SER A 112 2.79 10.00 -4.26
CA SER A 112 1.64 10.20 -5.14
C SER A 112 0.30 10.27 -4.40
N ALA A 113 0.24 9.83 -3.13
CA ALA A 113 -0.97 9.93 -2.32
C ALA A 113 -1.18 11.35 -1.78
N SER A 114 -2.44 11.76 -1.70
CA SER A 114 -2.85 13.06 -1.18
C SER A 114 -3.85 12.98 -0.03
N VAL A 115 -4.44 11.80 0.23
CA VAL A 115 -5.51 11.62 1.23
C VAL A 115 -5.04 10.81 2.41
N SER A 116 -4.60 9.57 2.16
CA SER A 116 -4.24 8.61 3.20
C SER A 116 -3.41 7.46 2.64
N THR A 117 -2.90 6.64 3.55
CA THR A 117 -2.26 5.37 3.21
C THR A 117 -2.99 4.24 3.90
N VAL A 118 -3.29 3.19 3.15
CA VAL A 118 -3.85 1.93 3.64
C VAL A 118 -2.78 0.86 3.59
N VAL A 119 -2.51 0.21 4.71
CA VAL A 119 -1.40 -0.75 4.86
C VAL A 119 -1.92 -2.10 5.31
N PHE A 120 -1.57 -3.15 4.58
CA PHE A 120 -1.88 -4.53 4.96
C PHE A 120 -0.61 -5.23 5.46
N PHE A 121 -0.57 -5.49 6.74
CA PHE A 121 0.54 -6.19 7.39
C PHE A 121 0.28 -7.70 7.39
N GLY A 122 1.10 -8.48 6.72
CA GLY A 122 1.08 -9.94 6.82
C GLY A 122 1.94 -10.47 7.97
N SER A 123 2.64 -9.58 8.68
CA SER A 123 3.47 -9.88 9.84
C SER A 123 3.76 -8.59 10.61
N PRO A 124 3.85 -8.63 11.96
CA PRO A 124 4.24 -7.47 12.76
C PRO A 124 5.66 -6.95 12.43
N ASN A 125 6.52 -7.82 11.91
CA ASN A 125 7.91 -7.50 11.56
C ASN A 125 8.09 -7.04 10.11
N SER A 126 7.03 -6.68 9.39
CA SER A 126 7.10 -6.22 8.00
C SER A 126 7.80 -4.86 7.88
N LYS A 127 9.11 -4.88 7.63
CA LYS A 127 9.95 -3.66 7.52
C LYS A 127 9.49 -2.71 6.40
N GLY A 128 9.04 -3.27 5.27
CA GLY A 128 8.56 -2.48 4.13
C GLY A 128 7.25 -1.75 4.45
N SER A 129 6.30 -2.42 5.09
CA SER A 129 5.05 -1.83 5.53
C SER A 129 5.26 -0.76 6.61
N ALA A 130 6.15 -1.02 7.58
CA ALA A 130 6.51 -0.04 8.60
C ALA A 130 7.21 1.20 8.01
N LEU A 131 8.08 1.03 7.00
CA LEU A 131 8.68 2.14 6.26
C LEU A 131 7.61 3.01 5.60
N ALA A 132 6.65 2.39 4.92
CA ALA A 132 5.54 3.11 4.28
C ALA A 132 4.72 3.92 5.29
N CYS A 133 4.41 3.35 6.46
CA CYS A 133 3.73 4.07 7.53
C CYS A 133 4.51 5.32 7.97
N ARG A 134 5.82 5.19 8.25
CA ARG A 134 6.65 6.33 8.67
C ARG A 134 6.72 7.43 7.61
N LEU A 135 6.86 7.05 6.35
CA LEU A 135 6.84 8.01 5.23
C LEU A 135 5.50 8.72 5.10
N SER A 136 4.40 8.02 5.34
CA SER A 136 3.05 8.59 5.30
C SER A 136 2.83 9.59 6.43
N ILE A 137 3.23 9.20 7.66
CA ILE A 137 3.15 10.05 8.84
C ILE A 137 3.99 11.32 8.66
N SER A 138 5.24 11.20 8.18
CA SER A 138 6.10 12.37 7.94
C SER A 138 5.54 13.34 6.89
N ARG A 139 4.57 12.89 6.07
CA ARG A 139 3.84 13.72 5.11
C ARG A 139 2.49 14.22 5.65
N GLY A 140 2.15 13.96 6.89
CA GLY A 140 0.87 14.31 7.49
C GLY A 140 -0.32 13.51 6.94
N LEU A 141 -0.08 12.37 6.26
CA LEU A 141 -1.14 11.53 5.75
C LEU A 141 -1.71 10.65 6.87
N ARG A 142 -3.01 10.45 6.87
CA ARG A 142 -3.65 9.45 7.73
C ARG A 142 -3.19 8.05 7.34
N VAL A 143 -2.86 7.21 8.33
CA VAL A 143 -2.45 5.82 8.10
C VAL A 143 -3.46 4.88 8.71
N TYR A 144 -4.01 4.01 7.87
CA TYR A 144 -4.88 2.91 8.25
C TYR A 144 -4.16 1.59 8.04
N ALA A 145 -4.21 0.69 9.02
CA ALA A 145 -3.57 -0.61 8.97
C ALA A 145 -4.56 -1.75 9.19
N PHE A 146 -4.37 -2.83 8.45
CA PHE A 146 -5.01 -4.11 8.67
C PHE A 146 -3.96 -5.13 9.08
N ALA A 147 -4.13 -5.75 10.25
CA ALA A 147 -3.30 -6.86 10.73
C ALA A 147 -3.87 -8.17 10.16
N CYS A 148 -3.12 -8.79 9.25
CA CYS A 148 -3.56 -9.97 8.51
C CYS A 148 -2.86 -11.22 9.05
N GLY A 149 -3.60 -12.03 9.82
CA GLY A 149 -3.10 -13.27 10.40
C GLY A 149 -2.41 -13.12 11.76
N PHE A 150 -2.51 -11.96 12.40
CA PHE A 150 -2.00 -11.72 13.76
C PHE A 150 -2.84 -10.68 14.49
N PRO A 151 -2.78 -10.60 15.83
CA PRO A 151 -3.50 -9.60 16.62
C PRO A 151 -3.06 -8.17 16.27
N GLY A 152 -4.03 -7.25 16.13
CA GLY A 152 -3.74 -5.86 15.74
C GLY A 152 -2.94 -5.08 16.76
N GLU A 153 -2.95 -5.49 18.03
CA GLU A 153 -2.12 -4.96 19.11
C GLU A 153 -0.62 -5.18 18.88
N GLN A 154 -0.27 -6.13 18.01
CA GLN A 154 1.10 -6.42 17.60
C GLN A 154 1.56 -5.62 16.37
N LEU A 155 0.74 -4.69 15.86
CA LEU A 155 1.20 -3.76 14.83
C LEU A 155 2.46 -3.01 15.30
N PRO A 156 3.42 -2.75 14.38
CA PRO A 156 4.71 -2.18 14.79
C PRO A 156 4.55 -0.80 15.40
N ASP A 157 5.32 -0.53 16.45
CA ASP A 157 5.46 0.81 16.98
C ASP A 157 6.16 1.72 15.95
N LEU A 158 5.57 2.87 15.68
CA LEU A 158 6.09 3.85 14.73
C LEU A 158 6.73 5.07 15.40
N LYS A 159 6.76 5.09 16.73
CA LYS A 159 7.19 6.19 17.60
C LYS A 159 6.26 7.43 17.56
N ASN A 160 6.18 8.13 18.67
CA ASN A 160 5.39 9.37 18.81
C ASN A 160 3.89 9.21 18.54
N GLY A 161 3.31 8.05 18.87
CA GLY A 161 1.90 7.81 18.70
C GLY A 161 1.47 6.41 19.10
N LYS A 162 0.25 6.05 18.75
CA LYS A 162 -0.28 4.70 18.98
C LYS A 162 -1.34 4.33 17.94
N TRP A 163 -1.47 3.05 17.72
CA TRP A 163 -2.57 2.49 16.96
C TRP A 163 -3.86 2.54 17.79
N LYS A 164 -4.95 2.97 17.15
CA LYS A 164 -6.30 2.89 17.71
C LYS A 164 -7.21 2.20 16.71
N ARG A 165 -8.06 1.28 17.18
CA ARG A 165 -9.07 0.69 16.31
C ARG A 165 -9.97 1.77 15.72
N VAL A 166 -10.29 1.60 14.45
CA VAL A 166 -11.31 2.43 13.78
C VAL A 166 -12.66 1.95 14.31
N GLY A 167 -13.39 2.83 14.97
CA GLY A 167 -14.71 2.52 15.49
C GLY A 167 -15.76 2.41 14.38
N GLY A 168 -16.94 1.96 14.74
CA GLY A 168 -18.08 1.85 13.81
C GLY A 168 -18.31 0.44 13.27
N SER A 169 -19.05 0.35 12.17
CA SER A 169 -19.42 -0.88 11.49
C SER A 169 -18.78 -0.96 10.09
N GLY A 170 -18.93 -2.12 9.44
CA GLY A 170 -18.43 -2.35 8.09
C GLY A 170 -16.95 -2.69 8.03
N ILE A 171 -16.38 -2.61 6.83
CA ILE A 171 -15.04 -3.11 6.54
C ILE A 171 -13.94 -2.41 7.34
N TRP A 172 -14.11 -1.13 7.62
CA TRP A 172 -13.14 -0.31 8.36
C TRP A 172 -13.09 -0.61 9.86
N SER A 173 -14.10 -1.26 10.45
CA SER A 173 -14.11 -1.61 11.88
C SER A 173 -12.99 -2.58 12.28
N SER A 174 -12.43 -3.33 11.33
CA SER A 174 -11.25 -4.19 11.51
C SER A 174 -9.92 -3.45 11.32
N ALA A 175 -9.95 -2.21 10.87
CA ALA A 175 -8.76 -1.39 10.67
C ALA A 175 -8.27 -0.73 11.96
N TRP A 176 -6.99 -0.39 11.97
CA TRP A 176 -6.33 0.42 12.98
C TRP A 176 -5.87 1.73 12.34
N CYS A 177 -6.07 2.85 13.03
CA CYS A 177 -5.61 4.16 12.58
C CYS A 177 -4.47 4.63 13.49
N TRP A 178 -3.37 5.09 12.90
CA TRP A 178 -2.30 5.72 13.65
C TRP A 178 -2.74 7.09 14.17
N LYS A 179 -2.54 7.34 15.45
CA LYS A 179 -2.79 8.62 16.12
C LYS A 179 -1.49 9.09 16.76
N GLU A 180 -0.99 10.23 16.31
CA GLU A 180 0.16 10.87 16.95
C GLU A 180 -0.20 11.29 18.38
N SER A 181 0.77 11.16 19.28
CA SER A 181 0.66 11.74 20.62
C SER A 181 0.75 13.25 20.47
N GLN A 182 -0.20 13.98 21.02
CA GLN A 182 -0.07 15.44 21.12
C GLN A 182 1.19 15.73 21.92
N ALA A 183 2.11 16.51 21.35
CA ALA A 183 3.19 17.07 22.13
C ALA A 183 2.56 17.96 23.22
N VAL A 184 2.76 17.59 24.50
CA VAL A 184 2.43 18.49 25.60
C VAL A 184 3.49 19.59 25.51
N ILE A 185 3.11 20.73 24.97
CA ILE A 185 3.94 21.94 25.03
C ILE A 185 3.78 22.46 26.48
N PHE A 186 4.84 22.28 27.27
CA PHE A 186 4.97 22.93 28.57
C PHE A 186 5.50 24.34 28.41
#